data_41aefce96ce42eaaf8471ba64d0f7776
#
_entry.id   41aefce96ce42eaaf8471ba64d0f7776
#
_cell.length_a   1.000
_cell.length_b   1.000
_cell.length_c   1.000
_cell.angle_alpha   90.00
_cell.angle_beta   90.00
_cell.angle_gamma   90.00
#
_symmetry.space_group_name_H-M   'P 1'
#
loop_
_entity.id
_entity.type
_entity.pdbx_description
1 polymer ?
#
loop_
_entity_poly.entity_id
_entity_poly.type
_entity_poly.pdbx_seq_one_letter_code
_entity_poly.pdbx_strand_id
1 'polypeptide(L)'
;MSQFLVGKKVLIVDVEADVFESLNELLDMCSVDYAQDFKTAKKFLLETNYDAAILDIMGVDGYKLLTLARQREIPALMLTAHALSPDHLVKSIKEGAFSYIPKHEMADIHKYLEDVIQSKQKGNQKPRIWFSKLSPFFNKKFGADWKDQHKEFIKDFNLEHTREELEKIL
;
A
#
# COMPACT_ATOMS: atom_id res chain seq x y z
N MET A 1 6.58 12.14 14.72
CA MET A 1 5.56 11.10 14.76
C MET A 1 4.19 11.69 14.50
N SER A 2 3.37 11.00 13.73
CA SER A 2 2.06 11.50 13.37
C SER A 2 1.05 11.18 14.47
N GLN A 3 0.44 12.24 15.03
CA GLN A 3 -0.69 12.06 15.96
C GLN A 3 -1.91 11.47 15.28
N PHE A 4 -2.02 11.65 13.96
CA PHE A 4 -3.11 11.09 13.16
C PHE A 4 -3.20 9.57 13.28
N LEU A 5 -2.06 8.89 13.34
CA LEU A 5 -2.01 7.42 13.39
C LEU A 5 -2.26 6.83 14.78
N VAL A 6 -2.32 7.64 15.83
CA VAL A 6 -2.53 7.15 17.19
C VAL A 6 -3.87 6.42 17.28
N GLY A 7 -3.83 5.16 17.72
CA GLY A 7 -5.02 4.33 17.90
C GLY A 7 -5.61 3.75 16.61
N LYS A 8 -5.04 4.06 15.44
CA LYS A 8 -5.52 3.46 14.18
C LYS A 8 -5.29 1.96 14.19
N LYS A 9 -6.27 1.21 13.74
CA LYS A 9 -6.22 -0.25 13.73
C LYS A 9 -5.70 -0.74 12.38
N VAL A 10 -4.59 -1.47 12.40
CA VAL A 10 -3.87 -1.88 11.20
C VAL A 10 -3.64 -3.40 11.22
N LEU A 11 -3.95 -4.06 10.12
CA LEU A 11 -3.60 -5.47 9.92
C LEU A 11 -2.31 -5.56 9.12
N ILE A 12 -1.34 -6.32 9.61
CA ILE A 12 -0.11 -6.61 8.90
C ILE A 12 -0.11 -8.09 8.52
N VAL A 13 0.09 -8.38 7.23
CA VAL A 13 0.12 -9.75 6.71
C VAL A 13 1.44 -9.99 6.00
N ASP A 14 2.27 -10.88 6.55
CA ASP A 14 3.56 -11.24 6.00
C ASP A 14 4.00 -12.58 6.59
N VAL A 15 4.62 -13.45 5.79
CA VAL A 15 5.15 -14.72 6.29
C VAL A 15 6.39 -14.53 7.16
N GLU A 16 7.09 -13.40 6.98
CA GLU A 16 8.35 -13.12 7.68
C GLU A 16 8.08 -12.39 9.00
N ALA A 17 8.31 -13.06 10.11
CA ALA A 17 8.13 -12.46 11.44
C ALA A 17 9.02 -11.24 11.65
N ASP A 18 10.21 -11.23 11.06
CA ASP A 18 11.15 -10.10 11.17
C ASP A 18 10.56 -8.82 10.55
N VAL A 19 9.84 -8.95 9.45
CA VAL A 19 9.16 -7.81 8.82
C VAL A 19 8.08 -7.27 9.75
N PHE A 20 7.29 -8.16 10.34
CA PHE A 20 6.28 -7.76 11.32
C PHE A 20 6.93 -7.02 12.50
N GLU A 21 8.00 -7.55 13.06
CA GLU A 21 8.67 -6.93 14.21
C GLU A 21 9.14 -5.52 13.88
N SER A 22 9.73 -5.32 12.70
CA SER A 22 10.16 -4.00 12.24
C SER A 22 8.98 -3.04 12.07
N LEU A 23 7.90 -3.52 11.45
CA LEU A 23 6.70 -2.69 11.27
C LEU A 23 6.04 -2.37 12.59
N ASN A 24 6.01 -3.31 13.52
CA ASN A 24 5.41 -3.10 14.83
C ASN A 24 6.14 -2.00 15.61
N GLU A 25 7.46 -1.95 15.50
CA GLU A 25 8.25 -0.86 16.10
C GLU A 25 7.97 0.48 15.42
N LEU A 26 7.91 0.49 14.08
CA LEU A 26 7.66 1.71 13.31
C LEU A 26 6.23 2.24 13.50
N LEU A 27 5.29 1.38 13.85
CA LEU A 27 3.87 1.71 14.02
C LEU A 27 3.42 1.52 15.47
N ASP A 28 4.28 1.82 16.43
CA ASP A 28 4.01 1.62 17.85
C ASP A 28 2.82 2.44 18.36
N MET A 29 2.46 3.52 17.66
CA MET A 29 1.29 4.35 17.97
C MET A 29 -0.02 3.72 17.51
N CYS A 30 0.02 2.72 16.63
CA CYS A 30 -1.17 2.06 16.09
C CYS A 30 -1.55 0.84 16.94
N SER A 31 -2.79 0.38 16.78
CA SER A 31 -3.23 -0.92 17.26
C SER A 31 -3.05 -1.92 16.12
N VAL A 32 -2.13 -2.88 16.29
CA VAL A 32 -1.70 -3.75 15.20
C VAL A 32 -2.09 -5.21 15.47
N ASP A 33 -2.71 -5.86 14.47
CA ASP A 33 -2.88 -7.30 14.42
C ASP A 33 -1.94 -7.88 13.37
N TYR A 34 -1.48 -9.11 13.58
CA TYR A 34 -0.54 -9.77 12.69
C TYR A 34 -1.07 -11.12 12.23
N ALA A 35 -0.95 -11.40 10.92
CA ALA A 35 -1.25 -12.69 10.32
C ALA A 35 -0.08 -13.14 9.44
N GLN A 36 0.34 -14.42 9.61
CA GLN A 36 1.43 -15.00 8.83
C GLN A 36 0.96 -15.84 7.66
N ASP A 37 -0.33 -16.07 7.53
CA ASP A 37 -0.89 -16.93 6.51
C ASP A 37 -2.22 -16.38 6.00
N PHE A 38 -2.65 -16.90 4.86
CA PHE A 38 -3.89 -16.47 4.20
C PHE A 38 -5.11 -16.70 5.08
N LYS A 39 -5.22 -17.86 5.69
CA LYS A 39 -6.40 -18.24 6.47
C LYS A 39 -6.62 -17.31 7.66
N THR A 40 -5.57 -17.01 8.40
CA THR A 40 -5.61 -16.10 9.55
C THR A 40 -5.93 -14.67 9.09
N ALA A 41 -5.27 -14.21 8.01
CA ALA A 41 -5.52 -12.89 7.45
C ALA A 41 -6.96 -12.73 6.97
N LYS A 42 -7.49 -13.73 6.28
CA LYS A 42 -8.88 -13.74 5.82
C LYS A 42 -9.83 -13.59 6.99
N LYS A 43 -9.62 -14.35 8.06
CA LYS A 43 -10.45 -14.29 9.26
C LYS A 43 -10.45 -12.89 9.85
N PHE A 44 -9.27 -12.29 10.01
CA PHE A 44 -9.15 -10.93 10.53
C PHE A 44 -9.90 -9.93 9.62
N LEU A 45 -9.71 -10.00 8.32
CA LEU A 45 -10.35 -9.08 7.39
C LEU A 45 -11.88 -9.18 7.42
N LEU A 46 -12.42 -10.37 7.63
CA LEU A 46 -13.86 -10.59 7.68
C LEU A 46 -14.50 -10.22 9.01
N GLU A 47 -13.76 -10.33 10.11
CA GLU A 47 -14.31 -10.17 11.46
C GLU A 47 -13.98 -8.83 12.11
N THR A 48 -13.01 -8.08 11.60
CA THR A 48 -12.53 -6.86 12.23
C THR A 48 -12.55 -5.69 11.25
N ASN A 49 -12.92 -4.52 11.75
CA ASN A 49 -12.86 -3.29 10.96
C ASN A 49 -11.50 -2.64 11.16
N TYR A 50 -10.67 -2.69 10.13
CA TYR A 50 -9.36 -2.04 10.14
C TYR A 50 -9.39 -0.70 9.44
N ASP A 51 -8.58 0.22 9.91
CA ASP A 51 -8.36 1.49 9.22
C ASP A 51 -7.48 1.31 7.97
N ALA A 52 -6.60 0.32 8.00
CA ALA A 52 -5.77 -0.05 6.84
C ALA A 52 -5.21 -1.45 7.00
N ALA A 53 -4.75 -2.03 5.88
CA ALA A 53 -4.04 -3.30 5.85
C ALA A 53 -2.73 -3.14 5.09
N ILE A 54 -1.67 -3.77 5.60
CA ILE A 54 -0.37 -3.87 4.93
C ILE A 54 -0.21 -5.33 4.53
N LEU A 55 -0.16 -5.58 3.22
CA LEU A 55 -0.23 -6.93 2.65
C LEU A 55 1.04 -7.25 1.87
N ASP A 56 1.67 -8.38 2.18
CA ASP A 56 2.68 -8.96 1.30
C ASP A 56 1.99 -9.64 0.11
N ILE A 57 2.66 -9.70 -1.04
CA ILE A 57 2.11 -10.32 -2.25
C ILE A 57 2.30 -11.83 -2.22
N MET A 58 3.55 -12.27 -1.96
CA MET A 58 3.93 -13.68 -2.05
C MET A 58 3.80 -14.38 -0.70
N GLY A 59 3.46 -15.68 -0.75
CA GLY A 59 3.42 -16.51 0.44
C GLY A 59 2.11 -16.46 1.23
N VAL A 60 1.34 -15.38 1.09
CA VAL A 60 0.07 -15.19 1.81
C VAL A 60 -1.12 -14.98 0.87
N ASP A 61 -0.93 -15.19 -0.43
CA ASP A 61 -1.96 -14.94 -1.45
C ASP A 61 -2.46 -13.48 -1.40
N GLY A 62 -1.50 -12.54 -1.45
CA GLY A 62 -1.74 -11.12 -1.22
C GLY A 62 -2.80 -10.51 -2.12
N TYR A 63 -2.93 -10.95 -3.38
CA TYR A 63 -3.95 -10.41 -4.28
C TYR A 63 -5.36 -10.83 -3.89
N LYS A 64 -5.54 -12.05 -3.39
CA LYS A 64 -6.84 -12.48 -2.86
C LYS A 64 -7.20 -11.70 -1.60
N LEU A 65 -6.22 -11.44 -0.74
CA LEU A 65 -6.43 -10.61 0.44
C LEU A 65 -6.76 -9.17 0.07
N LEU A 66 -6.12 -8.64 -0.97
CA LEU A 66 -6.42 -7.32 -1.50
C LEU A 66 -7.88 -7.22 -1.95
N THR A 67 -8.38 -8.24 -2.65
CA THR A 67 -9.79 -8.30 -3.06
C THR A 67 -10.72 -8.29 -1.84
N LEU A 68 -10.41 -9.08 -0.81
CA LEU A 68 -11.20 -9.11 0.42
C LEU A 68 -11.18 -7.74 1.14
N ALA A 69 -10.02 -7.13 1.25
CA ALA A 69 -9.89 -5.82 1.87
C ALA A 69 -10.73 -4.78 1.12
N ARG A 70 -10.68 -4.80 -0.21
CA ARG A 70 -11.47 -3.91 -1.05
C ARG A 70 -12.97 -4.12 -0.84
N GLN A 71 -13.43 -5.36 -0.77
CA GLN A 71 -14.84 -5.68 -0.52
C GLN A 71 -15.30 -5.19 0.85
N ARG A 72 -14.40 -5.18 1.82
CA ARG A 72 -14.65 -4.68 3.17
C ARG A 72 -14.40 -3.18 3.32
N GLU A 73 -14.01 -2.52 2.24
CA GLU A 73 -13.67 -1.09 2.22
C GLU A 73 -12.51 -0.74 3.16
N ILE A 74 -11.59 -1.69 3.33
CA ILE A 74 -10.35 -1.49 4.09
C ILE A 74 -9.26 -1.11 3.09
N PRO A 75 -8.69 0.11 3.17
CA PRO A 75 -7.64 0.50 2.25
C PRO A 75 -6.38 -0.32 2.50
N ALA A 76 -5.77 -0.84 1.43
CA ALA A 76 -4.62 -1.71 1.52
C ALA A 76 -3.40 -1.11 0.85
N LEU A 77 -2.25 -1.33 1.49
CA LEU A 77 -0.92 -1.01 0.99
C LEU A 77 -0.19 -2.32 0.75
N MET A 78 0.36 -2.48 -0.46
CA MET A 78 1.20 -3.66 -0.75
C MET A 78 2.63 -3.37 -0.34
N LEU A 79 3.23 -4.28 0.40
CA LEU A 79 4.62 -4.18 0.86
C LEU A 79 5.35 -5.44 0.43
N THR A 80 6.33 -5.33 -0.46
CA THR A 80 6.91 -6.51 -1.10
C THR A 80 8.42 -6.43 -1.32
N ALA A 81 9.09 -7.59 -1.21
CA ALA A 81 10.48 -7.75 -1.61
C ALA A 81 10.60 -8.62 -2.85
N HIS A 82 9.80 -9.67 -2.94
CA HIS A 82 9.97 -10.72 -3.94
C HIS A 82 9.16 -10.53 -5.21
N ALA A 83 8.18 -9.65 -5.18
CA ALA A 83 7.31 -9.36 -6.33
C ALA A 83 7.55 -7.97 -6.89
N LEU A 84 8.83 -7.54 -6.92
CA LEU A 84 9.21 -6.23 -7.45
C LEU A 84 9.34 -6.31 -8.97
N SER A 85 8.25 -6.02 -9.67
CA SER A 85 8.24 -5.91 -11.12
C SER A 85 7.20 -4.86 -11.55
N PRO A 86 7.33 -4.29 -12.76
CA PRO A 86 6.31 -3.38 -13.28
C PRO A 86 4.93 -4.03 -13.33
N ASP A 87 4.85 -5.30 -13.71
CA ASP A 87 3.57 -6.01 -13.80
C ASP A 87 2.89 -6.13 -12.44
N HIS A 88 3.63 -6.45 -11.40
CA HIS A 88 3.07 -6.54 -10.04
C HIS A 88 2.65 -5.17 -9.52
N LEU A 89 3.41 -4.12 -9.80
CA LEU A 89 3.03 -2.77 -9.43
C LEU A 89 1.71 -2.38 -10.11
N VAL A 90 1.63 -2.53 -11.42
CA VAL A 90 0.46 -2.17 -12.20
C VAL A 90 -0.75 -3.01 -11.76
N LYS A 91 -0.58 -4.32 -11.59
CA LYS A 91 -1.63 -5.21 -11.14
C LYS A 91 -2.16 -4.81 -9.75
N SER A 92 -1.26 -4.53 -8.82
CA SER A 92 -1.64 -4.13 -7.46
C SER A 92 -2.54 -2.90 -7.46
N ILE A 93 -2.14 -1.87 -8.18
CA ILE A 93 -2.91 -0.62 -8.24
C ILE A 93 -4.24 -0.82 -8.98
N LYS A 94 -4.24 -1.55 -10.09
CA LYS A 94 -5.47 -1.84 -10.83
C LYS A 94 -6.48 -2.66 -10.01
N GLU A 95 -6.00 -3.55 -9.17
CA GLU A 95 -6.85 -4.38 -8.31
C GLU A 95 -7.27 -3.68 -7.02
N GLY A 96 -6.85 -2.44 -6.83
CA GLY A 96 -7.37 -1.57 -5.77
C GLY A 96 -6.43 -1.25 -4.64
N ALA A 97 -5.14 -1.64 -4.71
CA ALA A 97 -4.18 -1.21 -3.71
C ALA A 97 -4.00 0.31 -3.75
N PHE A 98 -3.87 0.91 -2.58
CA PHE A 98 -3.66 2.35 -2.47
C PHE A 98 -2.20 2.73 -2.68
N SER A 99 -1.27 1.83 -2.40
CA SER A 99 0.15 2.04 -2.67
C SER A 99 0.88 0.71 -2.80
N TYR A 100 2.11 0.78 -3.32
CA TYR A 100 2.97 -0.37 -3.58
C TYR A 100 4.38 0.01 -3.16
N ILE A 101 4.83 -0.56 -2.04
CA ILE A 101 6.04 -0.11 -1.35
C ILE A 101 7.04 -1.27 -1.29
N PRO A 102 8.30 -1.05 -1.73
CA PRO A 102 9.36 -2.04 -1.51
C PRO A 102 9.67 -2.20 -0.02
N LYS A 103 9.96 -3.42 0.42
CA LYS A 103 10.25 -3.68 1.85
C LYS A 103 11.44 -2.87 2.37
N HIS A 104 12.45 -2.61 1.53
CA HIS A 104 13.60 -1.83 1.97
C HIS A 104 13.29 -0.34 2.18
N GLU A 105 12.10 0.11 1.77
CA GLU A 105 11.61 1.49 1.99
C GLU A 105 10.64 1.58 3.17
N MET A 106 10.51 0.52 3.97
CA MET A 106 9.51 0.50 5.04
C MET A 106 9.84 1.42 6.21
N ALA A 107 11.04 1.98 6.28
CA ALA A 107 11.37 2.96 7.32
C ALA A 107 10.42 4.16 7.33
N ASP A 108 9.85 4.50 6.18
CA ASP A 108 8.87 5.59 6.02
C ASP A 108 7.42 5.10 6.02
N ILE A 109 7.17 3.88 6.46
CA ILE A 109 5.82 3.28 6.38
C ILE A 109 4.74 4.14 7.04
N HIS A 110 5.08 4.84 8.11
CA HIS A 110 4.13 5.71 8.80
C HIS A 110 3.60 6.82 7.89
N LYS A 111 4.44 7.37 7.02
CA LYS A 111 4.03 8.40 6.06
C LYS A 111 3.09 7.83 4.98
N TYR A 112 3.44 6.67 4.45
CA TYR A 112 2.62 6.01 3.43
C TYR A 112 1.28 5.56 4.01
N LEU A 113 1.29 5.04 5.23
CA LEU A 113 0.08 4.60 5.91
C LEU A 113 -0.87 5.77 6.19
N GLU A 114 -0.32 6.89 6.66
CA GLU A 114 -1.11 8.10 6.89
C GLU A 114 -1.78 8.57 5.59
N ASP A 115 -1.04 8.61 4.49
CA ASP A 115 -1.59 8.97 3.18
C ASP A 115 -2.73 8.03 2.77
N VAL A 116 -2.55 6.72 2.96
CA VAL A 116 -3.55 5.73 2.60
C VAL A 116 -4.85 5.95 3.39
N ILE A 117 -4.74 6.13 4.68
CA ILE A 117 -5.92 6.32 5.54
C ILE A 117 -6.61 7.64 5.24
N GLN A 118 -5.85 8.71 5.06
CA GLN A 118 -6.41 10.02 4.72
C GLN A 118 -7.09 9.99 3.35
N SER A 119 -6.51 9.31 2.38
CA SER A 119 -7.09 9.18 1.04
C SER A 119 -8.43 8.45 1.08
N LYS A 120 -8.53 7.41 1.89
CA LYS A 120 -9.80 6.71 2.10
C LYS A 120 -10.86 7.62 2.69
N GLN A 121 -10.50 8.41 3.69
CA GLN A 121 -11.40 9.36 4.34
C GLN A 121 -11.88 10.45 3.39
N LYS A 122 -11.08 10.80 2.39
CA LYS A 122 -11.39 11.84 1.40
C LYS A 122 -12.14 11.30 0.18
N GLY A 123 -12.78 10.14 0.27
CA GLY A 123 -13.60 9.59 -0.81
C GLY A 123 -12.86 8.63 -1.73
N ASN A 124 -11.94 7.85 -1.21
CA ASN A 124 -11.18 6.82 -1.95
C ASN A 124 -10.26 7.37 -3.04
N GLN A 125 -9.84 8.60 -2.92
CA GLN A 125 -8.79 9.12 -3.81
C GLN A 125 -7.47 8.46 -3.47
N LYS A 126 -6.89 7.74 -4.43
CA LYS A 126 -5.64 7.02 -4.20
C LYS A 126 -4.49 7.99 -3.95
N PRO A 127 -3.65 7.74 -2.93
CA PRO A 127 -2.51 8.60 -2.64
C PRO A 127 -1.47 8.48 -3.76
N ARG A 128 -0.69 9.54 -3.96
CA ARG A 128 0.32 9.60 -5.03
C ARG A 128 1.70 9.96 -4.55
N ILE A 129 1.81 10.38 -3.29
CA ILE A 129 3.11 10.75 -2.71
C ILE A 129 4.08 9.57 -2.81
N TRP A 130 3.61 8.35 -2.54
CA TRP A 130 4.44 7.17 -2.65
C TRP A 130 5.01 6.99 -4.05
N PHE A 131 4.20 7.19 -5.10
CA PHE A 131 4.65 7.00 -6.47
C PHE A 131 5.67 8.05 -6.85
N SER A 132 5.42 9.32 -6.54
CA SER A 132 6.38 10.40 -6.81
C SER A 132 7.69 10.19 -6.07
N LYS A 133 7.63 9.79 -4.81
CA LYS A 133 8.80 9.56 -3.98
C LYS A 133 9.61 8.36 -4.46
N LEU A 134 8.95 7.28 -4.85
CA LEU A 134 9.59 6.02 -5.23
C LEU A 134 9.83 5.88 -6.73
N SER A 135 9.33 6.79 -7.57
CA SER A 135 9.48 6.73 -9.02
C SER A 135 10.96 6.61 -9.45
N PRO A 136 11.91 7.38 -8.89
CA PRO A 136 13.32 7.19 -9.24
C PRO A 136 13.84 5.79 -8.94
N PHE A 137 13.41 5.20 -7.82
CA PHE A 137 13.75 3.81 -7.48
C PHE A 137 13.18 2.83 -8.51
N PHE A 138 11.89 2.99 -8.86
CA PHE A 138 11.27 2.12 -9.86
C PHE A 138 11.94 2.23 -11.22
N ASN A 139 12.30 3.44 -11.65
CA ASN A 139 13.02 3.65 -12.91
C ASN A 139 14.36 2.93 -12.91
N LYS A 140 15.08 2.97 -11.81
CA LYS A 140 16.37 2.28 -11.68
C LYS A 140 16.22 0.77 -11.64
N LYS A 141 15.22 0.26 -10.91
CA LYS A 141 15.00 -1.18 -10.72
C LYS A 141 14.43 -1.84 -11.97
N PHE A 142 13.47 -1.19 -12.64
CA PHE A 142 12.72 -1.76 -13.75
C PHE A 142 13.31 -1.42 -15.12
N GLY A 143 14.24 -0.45 -15.19
CA GLY A 143 14.76 0.08 -16.44
C GLY A 143 14.04 1.36 -16.86
N ALA A 144 14.75 2.24 -17.56
CA ALA A 144 14.23 3.57 -17.89
C ALA A 144 12.98 3.56 -18.76
N ASP A 145 12.74 2.46 -19.48
CA ASP A 145 11.63 2.32 -20.43
C ASP A 145 10.43 1.56 -19.87
N TRP A 146 10.42 1.20 -18.60
CA TRP A 146 9.30 0.43 -18.05
C TRP A 146 7.96 1.19 -18.16
N LYS A 147 7.98 2.51 -18.04
CA LYS A 147 6.78 3.34 -18.18
C LYS A 147 6.22 3.30 -19.60
N ASP A 148 7.08 3.16 -20.59
CA ASP A 148 6.67 3.07 -22.00
C ASP A 148 5.89 1.78 -22.29
N GLN A 149 6.18 0.72 -21.56
CA GLN A 149 5.48 -0.56 -21.68
C GLN A 149 4.11 -0.54 -21.00
N HIS A 150 3.86 0.47 -20.14
CA HIS A 150 2.61 0.63 -19.39
C HIS A 150 2.04 2.02 -19.57
N LYS A 151 2.08 2.54 -20.81
CA LYS A 151 1.70 3.93 -21.12
C LYS A 151 0.33 4.33 -20.64
N GLU A 152 -0.67 3.46 -20.83
CA GLU A 152 -2.04 3.77 -20.43
C GLU A 152 -2.17 3.94 -18.92
N PHE A 153 -1.54 3.03 -18.17
CA PHE A 153 -1.52 3.11 -16.71
C PHE A 153 -0.87 4.41 -16.23
N ILE A 154 0.32 4.71 -16.77
CA ILE A 154 1.08 5.90 -16.38
C ILE A 154 0.34 7.17 -16.76
N LYS A 155 -0.27 7.19 -17.95
CA LYS A 155 -1.03 8.35 -18.44
C LYS A 155 -2.20 8.65 -17.51
N ASP A 156 -3.00 7.64 -17.18
CA ASP A 156 -4.16 7.81 -16.31
C ASP A 156 -3.73 8.26 -14.90
N PHE A 157 -2.67 7.67 -14.38
CA PHE A 157 -2.12 8.03 -13.08
C PHE A 157 -1.62 9.48 -13.05
N ASN A 158 -0.87 9.87 -14.07
CA ASN A 158 -0.34 11.24 -14.18
C ASN A 158 -1.44 12.27 -14.39
N LEU A 159 -2.49 11.94 -15.17
CA LEU A 159 -3.64 12.83 -15.36
C LEU A 159 -4.34 13.14 -14.04
N GLU A 160 -4.59 12.12 -13.24
CA GLU A 160 -5.17 12.30 -11.92
C GLU A 160 -4.30 13.19 -11.03
N HIS A 161 -3.00 12.97 -11.08
CA HIS A 161 -2.04 13.77 -10.32
C HIS A 161 -2.07 15.23 -10.75
N THR A 162 -2.10 15.48 -12.07
CA THR A 162 -2.16 16.82 -12.64
C THR A 162 -3.44 17.54 -12.21
N ARG A 163 -4.58 16.86 -12.20
CA ARG A 163 -5.84 17.44 -11.74
C ARG A 163 -5.76 17.87 -10.28
N GLU A 164 -5.20 17.05 -9.42
CA GLU A 164 -5.02 17.41 -8.01
C GLU A 164 -4.10 18.60 -7.84
N GLU A 165 -3.01 18.66 -8.60
CA GLU A 165 -2.12 19.81 -8.57
C GLU A 165 -2.85 21.08 -8.98
N LEU A 166 -3.67 21.00 -10.03
CA LEU A 166 -4.47 22.12 -10.48
C LEU A 166 -5.50 22.55 -9.42
N GLU A 167 -6.15 21.61 -8.78
CA GLU A 167 -7.11 21.89 -7.71
C GLU A 167 -6.47 22.59 -6.52
N LYS A 168 -5.23 22.26 -6.19
CA LYS A 168 -4.48 22.92 -5.11
C LYS A 168 -4.07 24.34 -5.45
N ILE A 169 -3.94 24.64 -6.73
CA ILE A 169 -3.56 25.98 -7.22
C ILE A 169 -4.79 26.88 -7.32
N LEU A 170 -5.92 26.30 -7.62
CA LEU A 170 -7.19 27.03 -7.76
C LEU A 170 -7.89 27.16 -6.41
#